data_0bc4b359fee658206709a8eb3d11a6e8
#
_entry.id   0bc4b359fee658206709a8eb3d11a6e8
#
_cell.length_a   1.000
_cell.length_b   1.000
_cell.length_c   1.000
_cell.angle_alpha   90.00
_cell.angle_beta   90.00
_cell.angle_gamma   90.00
#
_symmetry.space_group_name_H-M   'P 1'
#
loop_
_entity.id
_entity.type
_entity.pdbx_description
1 polymer ?
#
loop_
_entity_poly.entity_id
_entity_poly.type
_entity_poly.pdbx_seq_one_letter_code
_entity_poly.pdbx_strand_id
1 'polypeptide(L)'
;MKPIIVALGEYGNDAWPDPAENPAILKYFHEIGYEFINDDETPWCAAFINWVLKQCQITGTKKLSARSFLNIGQATPTPNLGDLVILWRISPEHWAGHCGLFIKESNNLIWILGGNQSGKVCISTFSKKQLLGYRKVT
;
A
#
# COMPACT_ATOMS: atom_id res chain seq x y z
N MET A 1 -16.13 7.58 -0.34
CA MET A 1 -16.00 6.10 -0.35
C MET A 1 -14.84 5.71 0.55
N LYS A 2 -14.93 4.58 1.20
CA LYS A 2 -13.87 4.12 2.12
C LYS A 2 -12.69 3.51 1.35
N PRO A 3 -11.46 3.68 1.84
CA PRO A 3 -10.27 3.13 1.17
C PRO A 3 -10.36 1.63 0.86
N ILE A 4 -10.90 0.83 1.78
CA ILE A 4 -11.01 -0.61 1.56
C ILE A 4 -11.88 -0.95 0.33
N ILE A 5 -12.94 -0.19 0.10
CA ILE A 5 -13.84 -0.42 -1.04
C ILE A 5 -13.12 -0.07 -2.34
N VAL A 6 -12.41 1.06 -2.38
CA VAL A 6 -11.64 1.47 -3.56
C VAL A 6 -10.57 0.42 -3.88
N ALA A 7 -9.83 -0.01 -2.85
CA ALA A 7 -8.76 -0.99 -3.04
C ALA A 7 -9.29 -2.34 -3.52
N LEU A 8 -10.43 -2.80 -2.99
CA LEU A 8 -11.05 -4.04 -3.45
C LEU A 8 -11.46 -3.98 -4.92
N GLY A 9 -11.84 -2.79 -5.41
CA GLY A 9 -12.15 -2.60 -6.83
C GLY A 9 -10.96 -2.80 -7.76
N GLU A 10 -9.74 -2.74 -7.22
CA GLU A 10 -8.50 -2.94 -7.98
C GLU A 10 -7.94 -4.35 -7.81
N TYR A 11 -8.59 -5.21 -7.05
CA TYR A 11 -8.11 -6.56 -6.74
C TYR A 11 -7.79 -7.34 -8.01
N GLY A 12 -6.60 -7.95 -8.04
CA GLY A 12 -6.15 -8.76 -9.17
C GLY A 12 -5.34 -8.00 -10.21
N ASN A 13 -5.29 -6.67 -10.17
CA ASN A 13 -4.42 -5.93 -11.07
C ASN A 13 -2.97 -6.32 -10.78
N ASP A 14 -2.23 -6.69 -11.83
CA ASP A 14 -0.89 -7.24 -11.70
C ASP A 14 0.09 -6.57 -12.66
N ALA A 15 1.37 -6.58 -12.28
CA ALA A 15 2.44 -6.17 -13.17
C ALA A 15 2.60 -7.20 -14.27
N TRP A 16 2.86 -6.75 -15.50
CA TRP A 16 3.02 -7.60 -16.66
C TRP A 16 4.50 -7.93 -16.89
N PRO A 17 4.80 -9.09 -17.52
CA PRO A 17 6.18 -9.43 -17.86
C PRO A 17 6.82 -8.37 -18.78
N ASP A 18 8.07 -8.00 -18.49
CA ASP A 18 8.84 -7.11 -19.34
C ASP A 18 8.92 -7.66 -20.78
N PRO A 19 8.79 -6.81 -21.85
CA PRO A 19 8.74 -5.35 -21.82
C PRO A 19 7.34 -4.76 -21.71
N ALA A 20 6.30 -5.56 -21.51
CA ALA A 20 4.93 -5.06 -21.40
C ALA A 20 4.72 -4.38 -20.05
N GLU A 21 3.88 -3.34 -20.02
CA GLU A 21 3.54 -2.61 -18.81
C GLU A 21 2.03 -2.55 -18.67
N ASN A 22 1.51 -2.84 -17.46
CA ASN A 22 0.08 -2.80 -17.22
C ASN A 22 -0.38 -1.35 -16.98
N PRO A 23 -1.23 -0.78 -17.84
CA PRO A 23 -1.74 0.58 -17.65
C PRO A 23 -2.46 0.78 -16.31
N ALA A 24 -3.08 -0.27 -15.77
CA ALA A 24 -3.74 -0.21 -14.48
C ALA A 24 -2.75 0.07 -13.33
N ILE A 25 -1.52 -0.41 -13.47
CA ILE A 25 -0.46 -0.15 -12.49
C ILE A 25 0.13 1.24 -12.72
N LEU A 26 0.37 1.62 -13.98
CA LEU A 26 0.93 2.93 -14.30
C LEU A 26 0.05 4.07 -13.80
N LYS A 27 -1.28 3.91 -13.81
CA LYS A 27 -2.18 4.96 -13.32
C LYS A 27 -1.95 5.29 -11.85
N TYR A 28 -1.52 4.31 -11.02
CA TYR A 28 -1.25 4.57 -9.61
C TYR A 28 -0.12 5.57 -9.43
N PHE A 29 0.87 5.54 -10.33
CA PHE A 29 1.95 6.54 -10.34
C PHE A 29 1.49 7.85 -10.97
N HIS A 30 0.90 7.78 -12.17
CA HIS A 30 0.58 8.96 -12.97
C HIS A 30 -0.43 9.86 -12.28
N GLU A 31 -1.46 9.28 -11.68
CA GLU A 31 -2.54 10.05 -11.08
C GLU A 31 -2.18 10.66 -9.73
N ILE A 32 -1.03 10.33 -9.17
CA ILE A 32 -0.52 10.98 -7.97
C ILE A 32 0.66 11.92 -8.25
N GLY A 33 0.98 12.15 -9.52
CA GLY A 33 1.98 13.13 -9.92
C GLY A 33 3.30 12.57 -10.47
N TYR A 34 3.43 11.26 -10.61
CA TYR A 34 4.65 10.63 -11.12
C TYR A 34 4.47 10.20 -12.59
N GLU A 35 4.18 11.16 -13.46
CA GLU A 35 3.89 10.89 -14.88
C GLU A 35 5.10 10.35 -15.64
N PHE A 36 6.31 10.56 -15.11
CA PHE A 36 7.55 10.07 -15.72
C PHE A 36 7.82 8.59 -15.44
N ILE A 37 7.10 7.95 -14.51
CA ILE A 37 7.22 6.52 -14.26
C ILE A 37 6.40 5.79 -15.32
N ASN A 38 7.08 5.01 -16.16
CA ASN A 38 6.45 4.31 -17.28
C ASN A 38 6.78 2.82 -17.28
N ASP A 39 7.05 2.24 -16.10
CA ASP A 39 7.24 0.81 -15.92
C ASP A 39 6.47 0.35 -14.69
N ASP A 40 6.08 -0.92 -14.68
CA ASP A 40 5.40 -1.53 -13.55
C ASP A 40 6.36 -2.39 -12.68
N GLU A 41 7.66 -2.25 -12.89
CA GLU A 41 8.69 -2.90 -12.09
C GLU A 41 9.13 -2.04 -10.90
N THR A 42 9.02 -0.70 -11.01
CA THR A 42 9.25 0.19 -9.87
C THR A 42 8.31 -0.22 -8.73
N PRO A 43 8.82 -0.39 -7.49
CA PRO A 43 7.96 -0.76 -6.36
C PRO A 43 6.77 0.20 -6.23
N TRP A 44 5.56 -0.35 -6.19
CA TRP A 44 4.35 0.47 -6.30
C TRP A 44 3.35 0.31 -5.13
N CYS A 45 3.78 -0.27 -4.02
CA CYS A 45 2.88 -0.39 -2.86
C CYS A 45 2.45 0.98 -2.31
N ALA A 46 3.39 1.93 -2.20
CA ALA A 46 3.08 3.28 -1.73
C ALA A 46 2.30 4.08 -2.76
N ALA A 47 2.63 3.92 -4.04
CA ALA A 47 1.87 4.56 -5.13
C ALA A 47 0.41 4.12 -5.10
N PHE A 48 0.17 2.82 -4.92
CA PHE A 48 -1.18 2.27 -4.85
C PHE A 48 -1.97 2.87 -3.69
N ILE A 49 -1.40 2.90 -2.49
CA ILE A 49 -2.09 3.44 -1.30
C ILE A 49 -2.35 4.95 -1.47
N ASN A 50 -1.39 5.72 -1.98
CA ASN A 50 -1.62 7.13 -2.27
C ASN A 50 -2.76 7.32 -3.28
N TRP A 51 -2.81 6.48 -4.30
CA TRP A 51 -3.88 6.51 -5.29
C TRP A 51 -5.24 6.19 -4.65
N VAL A 52 -5.30 5.15 -3.82
CA VAL A 52 -6.53 4.77 -3.10
C VAL A 52 -7.04 5.92 -2.23
N LEU A 53 -6.14 6.53 -1.44
CA LEU A 53 -6.50 7.65 -0.58
C LEU A 53 -7.02 8.84 -1.40
N LYS A 54 -6.39 9.12 -2.53
CA LYS A 54 -6.82 10.20 -3.42
C LYS A 54 -8.25 9.98 -3.91
N GLN A 55 -8.62 8.74 -4.28
CA GLN A 55 -9.98 8.42 -4.70
C GLN A 55 -11.01 8.68 -3.59
N CYS A 56 -10.58 8.64 -2.34
CA CYS A 56 -11.41 8.89 -1.17
C CYS A 56 -11.36 10.33 -0.68
N GLN A 57 -10.70 11.24 -1.43
CA GLN A 57 -10.45 12.63 -1.02
C GLN A 57 -9.69 12.73 0.31
N ILE A 58 -8.84 11.76 0.58
CA ILE A 58 -7.95 11.78 1.75
C ILE A 58 -6.55 12.15 1.24
N THR A 59 -5.95 13.15 1.87
CA THR A 59 -4.58 13.56 1.52
C THR A 59 -3.60 12.49 1.94
N GLY A 60 -2.90 11.91 0.97
CA GLY A 60 -1.84 10.95 1.22
C GLY A 60 -0.49 11.64 1.40
N THR A 61 0.59 10.87 1.24
CA THR A 61 1.94 11.40 1.38
C THR A 61 2.51 11.90 0.06
N LYS A 62 1.98 11.43 -1.05
CA LYS A 62 2.49 11.68 -2.42
C LYS A 62 3.94 11.24 -2.59
N LYS A 63 4.40 10.31 -1.75
CA LYS A 63 5.76 9.76 -1.80
C LYS A 63 5.70 8.29 -2.17
N LEU A 64 6.77 7.78 -2.76
CA LEU A 64 6.89 6.37 -3.13
C LEU A 64 7.49 5.52 -2.01
N SER A 65 7.80 6.12 -0.86
CA SER A 65 8.27 5.42 0.32
C SER A 65 7.09 4.90 1.14
N ALA A 66 7.06 3.59 1.41
CA ALA A 66 6.04 3.01 2.26
C ALA A 66 6.07 3.59 3.67
N ARG A 67 7.26 3.87 4.21
CA ARG A 67 7.41 4.41 5.57
C ARG A 67 6.89 5.84 5.69
N SER A 68 6.67 6.55 4.57
CA SER A 68 6.11 7.91 4.61
C SER A 68 4.74 7.93 5.30
N PHE A 69 4.00 6.83 5.24
CA PHE A 69 2.67 6.74 5.85
C PHE A 69 2.71 6.73 7.39
N LEU A 70 3.88 6.55 8.00
CA LEU A 70 4.02 6.73 9.45
C LEU A 70 3.84 8.18 9.89
N ASN A 71 3.82 9.13 8.95
CA ASN A 71 3.74 10.56 9.21
C ASN A 71 2.35 11.15 8.97
N ILE A 72 1.36 10.34 8.62
CA ILE A 72 0.00 10.83 8.40
C ILE A 72 -1.00 10.10 9.30
N GLY A 73 -2.17 10.69 9.44
CA GLY A 73 -3.25 10.09 10.23
C GLY A 73 -2.89 10.02 11.70
N GLN A 74 -3.54 9.10 12.39
CA GLN A 74 -3.37 8.92 13.83
C GLN A 74 -2.90 7.49 14.12
N ALA A 75 -1.84 7.37 14.92
CA ALA A 75 -1.34 6.07 15.36
C ALA A 75 -2.40 5.36 16.20
N THR A 76 -2.52 4.05 16.00
CA THR A 76 -3.43 3.24 16.79
C THR A 76 -2.84 1.85 17.04
N PRO A 77 -2.98 1.28 18.25
CA PRO A 77 -2.62 -0.11 18.50
C PRO A 77 -3.70 -1.10 18.10
N THR A 78 -4.91 -0.61 17.82
CA THR A 78 -6.10 -1.45 17.54
C THR A 78 -6.76 -1.01 16.24
N PRO A 79 -6.18 -1.42 15.08
CA PRO A 79 -6.70 -0.99 13.79
C PRO A 79 -8.08 -1.58 13.49
N ASN A 80 -8.84 -0.84 12.70
CA ASN A 80 -10.07 -1.31 12.09
C ASN A 80 -9.82 -1.70 10.64
N LEU A 81 -10.75 -2.44 10.06
CA LEU A 81 -10.70 -2.82 8.65
C LEU A 81 -10.46 -1.57 7.78
N GLY A 82 -9.42 -1.62 6.96
CA GLY A 82 -9.08 -0.53 6.05
C GLY A 82 -8.13 0.52 6.61
N ASP A 83 -7.73 0.42 7.88
CA ASP A 83 -6.67 1.29 8.41
C ASP A 83 -5.34 0.95 7.74
N LEU A 84 -4.38 1.87 7.78
CA LEU A 84 -3.08 1.65 7.16
C LEU A 84 -2.21 0.75 8.03
N VAL A 85 -1.46 -0.14 7.37
CA VAL A 85 -0.42 -0.96 7.98
C VAL A 85 0.89 -0.61 7.34
N ILE A 86 1.91 -0.35 8.14
CA ILE A 86 3.27 -0.08 7.65
C ILE A 86 4.21 -1.11 8.25
N LEU A 87 4.97 -1.78 7.38
CA LEU A 87 5.91 -2.83 7.75
C LEU A 87 7.33 -2.44 7.36
N TRP A 88 8.31 -2.93 8.10
CA TRP A 88 9.69 -2.84 7.65
C TRP A 88 10.03 -4.01 6.72
N ARG A 89 11.01 -3.78 5.87
CA ARG A 89 11.62 -4.82 5.03
C ARG A 89 13.13 -4.76 5.27
N ILE A 90 13.80 -5.90 5.18
CA ILE A 90 15.24 -6.05 5.43
C ILE A 90 15.54 -5.91 6.93
N SER A 91 15.33 -4.75 7.52
CA SER A 91 15.49 -4.53 8.97
C SER A 91 14.64 -3.32 9.41
N PRO A 92 14.37 -3.18 10.73
CA PRO A 92 13.62 -2.03 11.23
C PRO A 92 14.29 -0.68 10.94
N GLU A 93 15.61 -0.66 10.82
CA GLU A 93 16.38 0.55 10.61
C GLU A 93 16.60 0.88 9.13
N HIS A 94 16.35 -0.08 8.22
CA HIS A 94 16.52 0.12 6.79
C HIS A 94 15.37 0.98 6.24
N TRP A 95 15.64 1.75 5.16
CA TRP A 95 14.63 2.62 4.56
C TRP A 95 13.49 1.85 3.90
N ALA A 96 13.74 0.62 3.47
CA ALA A 96 12.74 -0.17 2.76
C ALA A 96 11.57 -0.55 3.67
N GLY A 97 10.40 -0.62 3.10
CA GLY A 97 9.19 -0.98 3.80
C GLY A 97 8.09 -1.46 2.87
N HIS A 98 6.96 -1.78 3.48
CA HIS A 98 5.74 -2.14 2.76
C HIS A 98 4.56 -1.48 3.44
N CYS A 99 3.51 -1.19 2.69
CA CYS A 99 2.30 -0.60 3.23
C CYS A 99 1.07 -1.19 2.53
N GLY A 100 -0.03 -1.17 3.24
CA GLY A 100 -1.30 -1.64 2.73
C GLY A 100 -2.42 -1.35 3.70
N LEU A 101 -3.57 -1.95 3.46
CA LEU A 101 -4.77 -1.78 4.29
C LEU A 101 -4.99 -3.01 5.17
N PHE A 102 -5.29 -2.76 6.43
CA PHE A 102 -5.52 -3.80 7.42
C PHE A 102 -6.80 -4.58 7.11
N ILE A 103 -6.71 -5.91 7.10
CA ILE A 103 -7.87 -6.80 7.00
C ILE A 103 -8.16 -7.42 8.36
N LYS A 104 -7.19 -8.13 8.90
CA LYS A 104 -7.29 -8.75 10.24
C LYS A 104 -5.91 -9.16 10.72
N GLU A 105 -5.80 -9.50 12.01
CA GLU A 105 -4.60 -10.15 12.54
C GLU A 105 -4.99 -11.36 13.37
N SER A 106 -4.14 -12.38 13.37
CA SER A 106 -4.33 -13.61 14.14
C SER A 106 -3.02 -14.39 14.17
N ASN A 107 -2.67 -14.94 15.33
CA ASN A 107 -1.50 -15.82 15.46
C ASN A 107 -0.20 -15.18 14.94
N ASN A 108 0.04 -13.90 15.27
CA ASN A 108 1.21 -13.14 14.85
C ASN A 108 1.31 -12.93 13.34
N LEU A 109 0.22 -13.08 12.61
CA LEU A 109 0.10 -12.73 11.19
C LEU A 109 -0.85 -11.58 11.01
N ILE A 110 -0.56 -10.75 10.01
CA ILE A 110 -1.43 -9.65 9.60
C ILE A 110 -1.85 -9.91 8.15
N TRP A 111 -3.16 -9.90 7.89
CA TRP A 111 -3.69 -9.94 6.52
C TRP A 111 -3.80 -8.52 6.01
N ILE A 112 -3.17 -8.26 4.86
CA ILE A 112 -3.05 -6.92 4.28
C ILE A 112 -3.55 -6.95 2.84
N LEU A 113 -4.45 -6.02 2.49
CA LEU A 113 -4.81 -5.73 1.11
C LEU A 113 -3.90 -4.61 0.62
N GLY A 114 -3.03 -4.94 -0.30
CA GLY A 114 -2.06 -3.98 -0.80
C GLY A 114 -1.67 -4.21 -2.23
N GLY A 115 -0.93 -3.24 -2.76
CA GLY A 115 -0.35 -3.32 -4.09
C GLY A 115 1.06 -3.89 -4.05
N ASN A 116 1.48 -4.42 -5.19
CA ASN A 116 2.81 -5.03 -5.35
C ASN A 116 3.07 -6.16 -4.35
N GLN A 117 2.05 -6.93 -4.05
CA GLN A 117 2.14 -8.14 -3.23
C GLN A 117 2.18 -9.32 -4.20
N SER A 118 3.36 -9.93 -4.36
CA SER A 118 3.64 -10.88 -5.45
C SER A 118 3.32 -10.26 -6.82
N GLY A 119 3.61 -8.95 -6.96
CA GLY A 119 3.41 -8.22 -8.20
C GLY A 119 1.98 -7.83 -8.51
N LYS A 120 1.06 -7.92 -7.57
CA LYS A 120 -0.35 -7.63 -7.82
C LYS A 120 -1.05 -6.98 -6.63
N VAL A 121 -2.25 -6.48 -6.86
CA VAL A 121 -3.17 -6.06 -5.80
C VAL A 121 -3.87 -7.32 -5.29
N CYS A 122 -3.61 -7.65 -4.04
CA CYS A 122 -4.22 -8.83 -3.43
C CYS A 122 -4.17 -8.74 -1.91
N ILE A 123 -4.76 -9.73 -1.25
CA ILE A 123 -4.64 -9.91 0.20
C ILE A 123 -3.54 -10.95 0.43
N SER A 124 -2.55 -10.58 1.25
CA SER A 124 -1.44 -11.45 1.64
C SER A 124 -1.23 -11.38 3.14
N THR A 125 -0.56 -12.40 3.67
CA THR A 125 -0.21 -12.44 5.09
C THR A 125 1.24 -12.02 5.29
N PHE A 126 1.48 -11.31 6.39
CA PHE A 126 2.81 -10.85 6.78
C PHE A 126 3.03 -11.11 8.26
N SER A 127 4.27 -11.31 8.67
CA SER A 127 4.61 -11.48 10.07
C SER A 127 4.39 -10.17 10.84
N LYS A 128 3.68 -10.25 11.97
CA LYS A 128 3.50 -9.09 12.85
C LYS A 128 4.83 -8.58 13.40
N LYS A 129 5.89 -9.38 13.38
CA LYS A 129 7.23 -8.94 13.77
C LYS A 129 7.76 -7.82 12.91
N GLN A 130 7.25 -7.68 11.66
CA GLN A 130 7.65 -6.62 10.75
C GLN A 130 6.86 -5.32 10.94
N LEU A 131 5.92 -5.28 11.88
CA LEU A 131 5.06 -4.12 12.07
C LEU A 131 5.84 -2.91 12.57
N LEU A 132 5.73 -1.78 11.86
CA LEU A 132 6.19 -0.48 12.30
C LEU A 132 5.06 0.34 12.91
N GLY A 133 3.85 0.19 12.40
CA GLY A 133 2.71 0.87 12.98
C GLY A 133 1.44 0.73 12.16
N TYR A 134 0.33 1.01 12.82
CA TYR A 134 -0.98 1.17 12.21
C TYR A 134 -1.38 2.63 12.25
N ARG A 135 -2.09 3.12 11.21
CA ARG A 135 -2.53 4.51 11.12
C ARG A 135 -3.99 4.59 10.70
N LYS A 136 -4.76 5.37 11.43
CA LYS A 136 -6.12 5.73 11.04
C LYS A 136 -6.07 6.97 10.17
N VAL A 137 -6.72 6.91 9.01
CA VAL A 137 -6.79 8.04 8.06
C VAL A 137 -8.23 8.46 7.77
N THR A 138 -9.18 7.79 8.41
CA THR A 138 -10.60 8.13 8.32
C THR A 138 -11.21 8.29 9.69
#